data_651f6ab801c95dd56f2f052bfbd61526
#
_entry.id   651f6ab801c95dd56f2f052bfbd61526
#
_cell.length_a   1.000
_cell.length_b   1.000
_cell.length_c   1.000
_cell.angle_alpha   90.00
_cell.angle_beta   90.00
_cell.angle_gamma   90.00
#
_symmetry.space_group_name_H-M   'P 1'
#
loop_
_entity.id
_entity.type
_entity.pdbx_description
1 polymer ?
#
loop_
_entity_poly.entity_id
_entity_poly.type
_entity_poly.pdbx_seq_one_letter_code
_entity_poly.pdbx_strand_id
1 'polypeptide(L)'
;MDFLITILAAALTFGLCYVVDKRFTASFRGKAQHQSGMAVRVNKRYGVFGVGLSAVGILAICVGITGGLALLIGGFIVLVMGICLAVYYLTHGIFYDGESFLVATFRKQDRVYQYRDIQEQKLYLVQGGSVIIELYMADNTAVSLQSSMDGIYLFLDTAFAGWCLQTGRDPQSCDFYDPSQSLWFPTVEEV
;
A
#
# COMPACT_ATOMS: atom_id res chain seq x y z
N MET A 1 17.88 -10.35 -34.47
CA MET A 1 17.03 -9.19 -34.12
C MET A 1 16.35 -9.35 -32.77
N ASP A 2 15.93 -10.57 -32.42
CA ASP A 2 15.18 -10.86 -31.18
C ASP A 2 15.97 -10.60 -29.87
N PHE A 3 17.28 -10.87 -29.88
CA PHE A 3 18.15 -10.62 -28.72
C PHE A 3 18.26 -9.13 -28.35
N LEU A 4 18.32 -8.25 -29.36
CA LEU A 4 18.39 -6.80 -29.18
C LEU A 4 17.07 -6.23 -28.66
N ILE A 5 15.95 -6.77 -29.11
CA ILE A 5 14.60 -6.43 -28.63
C ILE A 5 14.41 -6.85 -27.18
N THR A 6 14.90 -8.04 -26.82
CA THR A 6 14.84 -8.55 -25.43
C THR A 6 15.65 -7.68 -24.46
N ILE A 7 16.88 -7.28 -24.86
CA ILE A 7 17.71 -6.38 -24.05
C ILE A 7 17.05 -5.02 -23.89
N LEU A 8 16.48 -4.45 -24.97
CA LEU A 8 15.80 -3.17 -24.95
C LEU A 8 14.57 -3.21 -24.04
N ALA A 9 13.78 -4.27 -24.13
CA ALA A 9 12.62 -4.48 -23.27
C ALA A 9 13.01 -4.62 -21.80
N ALA A 10 14.06 -5.40 -21.50
CA ALA A 10 14.59 -5.52 -20.15
C ALA A 10 15.09 -4.17 -19.61
N ALA A 11 15.88 -3.43 -20.38
CA ALA A 11 16.40 -2.11 -20.00
C ALA A 11 15.27 -1.09 -19.76
N LEU A 12 14.23 -1.10 -20.60
CA LEU A 12 13.03 -0.27 -20.43
C LEU A 12 12.27 -0.64 -19.15
N THR A 13 12.10 -1.94 -18.88
CA THR A 13 11.41 -2.42 -17.67
C THR A 13 12.16 -2.03 -16.42
N PHE A 14 13.47 -2.25 -16.36
CA PHE A 14 14.31 -1.83 -15.22
C PHE A 14 14.37 -0.31 -15.07
N GLY A 15 14.47 0.43 -16.16
CA GLY A 15 14.44 1.89 -16.17
C GLY A 15 13.12 2.44 -15.63
N LEU A 16 11.99 1.89 -16.06
CA LEU A 16 10.65 2.22 -15.55
C LEU A 16 10.53 1.88 -14.05
N CYS A 17 10.95 0.70 -13.62
CA CYS A 17 10.97 0.34 -12.20
C CYS A 17 11.77 1.33 -11.36
N TYR A 18 12.94 1.74 -11.84
CA TYR A 18 13.78 2.72 -11.15
C TYR A 18 13.11 4.11 -11.08
N VAL A 19 12.51 4.58 -12.18
CA VAL A 19 11.81 5.87 -12.22
C VAL A 19 10.59 5.84 -11.31
N VAL A 20 9.83 4.76 -11.30
CA VAL A 20 8.67 4.56 -10.42
C VAL A 20 9.10 4.58 -8.96
N ASP A 21 10.15 3.84 -8.57
CA ASP A 21 10.64 3.82 -7.19
C ASP A 21 11.18 5.20 -6.77
N LYS A 22 11.94 5.88 -7.65
CA LYS A 22 12.47 7.22 -7.40
C LYS A 22 11.36 8.28 -7.27
N ARG A 23 10.34 8.23 -8.13
CA ARG A 23 9.19 9.15 -8.08
C ARG A 23 8.33 8.87 -6.85
N PHE A 24 8.12 7.62 -6.51
CA PHE A 24 7.47 7.23 -5.27
C PHE A 24 8.20 7.83 -4.06
N THR A 25 9.50 7.57 -3.93
CA THR A 25 10.30 8.09 -2.82
C THR A 25 10.29 9.63 -2.78
N ALA A 26 10.36 10.30 -3.94
CA ALA A 26 10.31 11.76 -4.00
C ALA A 26 8.93 12.32 -3.64
N SER A 27 7.84 11.70 -4.15
CA SER A 27 6.47 12.14 -3.87
C SER A 27 6.11 12.00 -2.40
N PHE A 28 6.57 10.94 -1.75
CA PHE A 28 6.31 10.71 -0.33
C PHE A 28 7.25 11.47 0.60
N ARG A 29 8.50 11.73 0.21
CA ARG A 29 9.38 12.64 0.96
C ARG A 29 8.85 14.07 1.03
N GLY A 30 8.23 14.56 -0.05
CA GLY A 30 7.62 15.89 -0.06
C GLY A 30 6.34 15.98 0.78
N LYS A 31 5.66 14.85 1.03
CA LYS A 31 4.45 14.77 1.85
C LYS A 31 4.71 14.40 3.31
N ALA A 32 5.87 13.85 3.60
CA ALA A 32 6.27 13.47 4.96
C ALA A 32 6.58 14.72 5.78
N GLN A 33 5.55 15.32 6.33
CA GLN A 33 5.68 16.25 7.45
C GLN A 33 6.27 15.55 8.68
N HIS A 34 6.35 14.22 8.64
CA HIS A 34 6.84 13.36 9.68
C HIS A 34 8.33 13.09 9.47
N GLN A 35 9.16 13.67 10.31
CA GLN A 35 10.62 13.54 10.27
C GLN A 35 11.12 12.14 10.64
N SER A 36 10.26 11.28 11.19
CA SER A 36 10.61 9.94 11.65
C SER A 36 10.91 8.94 10.54
N GLY A 37 10.47 9.19 9.32
CA GLY A 37 10.66 8.28 8.19
C GLY A 37 9.92 6.95 8.29
N MET A 38 9.03 6.78 9.27
CA MET A 38 8.24 5.57 9.45
C MET A 38 7.06 5.57 8.47
N ALA A 39 6.91 4.48 7.75
CA ALA A 39 5.85 4.34 6.75
C ALA A 39 5.39 2.90 6.62
N VAL A 40 4.06 2.74 6.49
CA VAL A 40 3.43 1.50 6.04
C VAL A 40 3.24 1.59 4.53
N ARG A 41 3.73 0.60 3.80
CA ARG A 41 3.70 0.61 2.34
C ARG A 41 3.10 -0.67 1.80
N VAL A 42 2.40 -0.55 0.69
CA VAL A 42 1.98 -1.71 -0.09
C VAL A 42 3.23 -2.50 -0.51
N ASN A 43 3.15 -3.83 -0.47
CA ASN A 43 4.27 -4.70 -0.79
C ASN A 43 4.86 -4.36 -2.17
N LYS A 44 6.18 -4.22 -2.25
CA LYS A 44 6.94 -3.87 -3.48
C LYS A 44 6.62 -4.76 -4.67
N ARG A 45 6.16 -5.99 -4.43
CA ARG A 45 5.74 -6.92 -5.49
C ARG A 45 4.66 -6.32 -6.39
N TYR A 46 3.71 -5.55 -5.86
CA TYR A 46 2.66 -4.90 -6.66
C TYR A 46 3.24 -3.86 -7.62
N GLY A 47 4.23 -3.08 -7.20
CA GLY A 47 4.92 -2.14 -8.06
C GLY A 47 5.68 -2.82 -9.18
N VAL A 48 6.45 -3.87 -8.86
CA VAL A 48 7.22 -4.65 -9.84
C VAL A 48 6.29 -5.33 -10.84
N PHE A 49 5.22 -5.97 -10.37
CA PHE A 49 4.21 -6.59 -11.25
C PHE A 49 3.50 -5.55 -12.11
N GLY A 50 3.14 -4.39 -11.57
CA GLY A 50 2.50 -3.31 -12.32
C GLY A 50 3.36 -2.83 -13.48
N VAL A 51 4.65 -2.59 -13.23
CA VAL A 51 5.59 -2.17 -14.28
C VAL A 51 5.85 -3.30 -15.28
N GLY A 52 6.02 -4.54 -14.82
CA GLY A 52 6.21 -5.69 -15.70
C GLY A 52 5.03 -5.91 -16.65
N LEU A 53 3.80 -5.89 -16.13
CA LEU A 53 2.57 -5.99 -16.93
C LEU A 53 2.45 -4.83 -17.91
N SER A 54 2.80 -3.59 -17.51
CA SER A 54 2.78 -2.44 -18.40
C SER A 54 3.75 -2.63 -19.58
N ALA A 55 4.95 -3.13 -19.33
CA ALA A 55 5.93 -3.41 -20.38
C ALA A 55 5.43 -4.50 -21.34
N VAL A 56 4.86 -5.59 -20.81
CA VAL A 56 4.27 -6.67 -21.64
C VAL A 56 3.09 -6.14 -22.47
N GLY A 57 2.23 -5.30 -21.88
CA GLY A 57 1.12 -4.66 -22.58
C GLY A 57 1.59 -3.79 -23.74
N ILE A 58 2.64 -2.99 -23.55
CA ILE A 58 3.23 -2.15 -24.61
C ILE A 58 3.78 -3.04 -25.75
N LEU A 59 4.52 -4.09 -25.40
CA LEU A 59 5.05 -5.02 -26.42
C LEU A 59 3.94 -5.69 -27.21
N ALA A 60 2.87 -6.14 -26.52
CA ALA A 60 1.72 -6.76 -27.17
C ALA A 60 1.00 -5.80 -28.12
N ILE A 61 0.88 -4.52 -27.74
CA ILE A 61 0.30 -3.48 -28.60
C ILE A 61 1.17 -3.30 -29.85
N CYS A 62 2.50 -3.15 -29.67
CA CYS A 62 3.43 -2.98 -30.81
C CYS A 62 3.36 -4.12 -31.82
N VAL A 63 3.31 -5.36 -31.33
CA VAL A 63 3.15 -6.55 -32.19
C VAL A 63 1.73 -6.63 -32.78
N GLY A 64 0.71 -6.20 -32.01
CA GLY A 64 -0.69 -6.22 -32.43
C GLY A 64 -1.01 -5.28 -33.59
N ILE A 65 -0.25 -4.21 -33.77
CA ILE A 65 -0.39 -3.29 -34.93
C ILE A 65 -0.25 -4.04 -36.26
N THR A 66 0.64 -5.02 -36.31
CA THR A 66 0.87 -5.85 -37.52
C THR A 66 0.28 -7.25 -37.40
N GLY A 67 0.09 -7.74 -36.17
CA GLY A 67 -0.29 -9.14 -35.89
C GLY A 67 -1.78 -9.41 -35.68
N GLY A 68 -2.61 -8.35 -35.61
CA GLY A 68 -4.06 -8.49 -35.53
C GLY A 68 -4.74 -7.85 -34.32
N LEU A 69 -6.02 -7.55 -34.47
CA LEU A 69 -6.86 -6.79 -33.56
C LEU A 69 -6.95 -7.41 -32.15
N ALA A 70 -6.98 -8.74 -32.06
CA ALA A 70 -7.08 -9.44 -30.78
C ALA A 70 -5.86 -9.19 -29.88
N LEU A 71 -4.65 -9.20 -30.47
CA LEU A 71 -3.42 -8.92 -29.74
C LEU A 71 -3.30 -7.46 -29.30
N LEU A 72 -3.80 -6.54 -30.13
CA LEU A 72 -3.84 -5.12 -29.84
C LEU A 72 -4.77 -4.82 -28.66
N ILE A 73 -6.00 -5.38 -28.68
CA ILE A 73 -6.98 -5.22 -27.59
C ILE A 73 -6.46 -5.87 -26.30
N GLY A 74 -5.94 -7.10 -26.37
CA GLY A 74 -5.37 -7.80 -25.22
C GLY A 74 -4.20 -7.04 -24.60
N GLY A 75 -3.29 -6.50 -25.44
CA GLY A 75 -2.18 -5.66 -25.01
C GLY A 75 -2.62 -4.40 -24.29
N PHE A 76 -3.68 -3.74 -24.79
CA PHE A 76 -4.24 -2.55 -24.14
C PHE A 76 -4.83 -2.86 -22.77
N ILE A 77 -5.57 -3.97 -22.63
CA ILE A 77 -6.12 -4.40 -21.33
C ILE A 77 -4.99 -4.66 -20.32
N VAL A 78 -3.96 -5.42 -20.73
CA VAL A 78 -2.81 -5.73 -19.86
C VAL A 78 -2.06 -4.46 -19.47
N LEU A 79 -1.88 -3.49 -20.38
CA LEU A 79 -1.27 -2.21 -20.10
C LEU A 79 -2.05 -1.43 -19.03
N VAL A 80 -3.37 -1.32 -19.18
CA VAL A 80 -4.24 -0.63 -18.22
C VAL A 80 -4.16 -1.30 -16.85
N MET A 81 -4.21 -2.61 -16.78
CA MET A 81 -4.05 -3.36 -15.52
C MET A 81 -2.69 -3.09 -14.86
N GLY A 82 -1.61 -3.09 -15.63
CA GLY A 82 -0.27 -2.78 -15.14
C GLY A 82 -0.16 -1.37 -14.59
N ILE A 83 -0.71 -0.37 -15.30
CA ILE A 83 -0.75 1.02 -14.85
C ILE A 83 -1.57 1.15 -13.55
N CYS A 84 -2.73 0.50 -13.46
CA CYS A 84 -3.56 0.54 -12.25
C CYS A 84 -2.81 -0.02 -11.03
N LEU A 85 -2.10 -1.14 -11.18
CA LEU A 85 -1.30 -1.72 -10.10
C LEU A 85 -0.12 -0.81 -9.70
N ALA A 86 0.57 -0.21 -10.66
CA ALA A 86 1.66 0.72 -10.40
C ALA A 86 1.16 1.97 -9.67
N VAL A 87 0.03 2.54 -10.09
CA VAL A 87 -0.60 3.69 -9.45
C VAL A 87 -1.07 3.33 -8.03
N TYR A 88 -1.67 2.17 -7.83
CA TYR A 88 -2.05 1.69 -6.50
C TYR A 88 -0.85 1.62 -5.56
N TYR A 89 0.25 1.00 -6.00
CA TYR A 89 1.49 0.93 -5.25
C TYR A 89 2.06 2.31 -4.90
N LEU A 90 1.99 3.27 -5.83
CA LEU A 90 2.54 4.60 -5.66
C LEU A 90 1.72 5.51 -4.75
N THR A 91 0.42 5.28 -4.65
CA THR A 91 -0.49 6.23 -4.01
C THR A 91 -1.06 5.75 -2.68
N HIS A 92 -0.87 4.47 -2.33
CA HIS A 92 -1.38 3.90 -1.09
C HIS A 92 -0.27 3.77 -0.05
N GLY A 93 -0.45 4.40 1.11
CA GLY A 93 0.48 4.27 2.21
C GLY A 93 0.05 5.07 3.44
N ILE A 94 0.62 4.72 4.59
CA ILE A 94 0.48 5.48 5.83
C ILE A 94 1.85 5.99 6.24
N PHE A 95 1.92 7.24 6.62
CA PHE A 95 3.11 7.86 7.21
C PHE A 95 2.79 8.24 8.64
N TYR A 96 3.65 7.88 9.56
CA TYR A 96 3.37 8.06 10.96
C TYR A 96 4.59 8.51 11.76
N ASP A 97 4.33 9.15 12.88
CA ASP A 97 5.29 9.53 13.90
C ASP A 97 4.78 9.12 15.29
N GLY A 98 5.38 9.65 16.36
CA GLY A 98 4.96 9.35 17.74
C GLY A 98 3.61 9.96 18.14
N GLU A 99 3.05 10.91 17.38
CA GLU A 99 1.86 11.67 17.77
C GLU A 99 0.68 11.49 16.84
N SER A 100 0.93 11.26 15.55
CA SER A 100 -0.09 11.25 14.49
C SER A 100 0.27 10.35 13.31
N PHE A 101 -0.69 10.10 12.46
CA PHE A 101 -0.47 9.40 11.20
C PHE A 101 -1.25 10.04 10.05
N LEU A 102 -0.64 9.99 8.88
CA LEU A 102 -1.20 10.51 7.63
C LEU A 102 -1.56 9.35 6.72
N VAL A 103 -2.81 9.31 6.28
CA VAL A 103 -3.30 8.32 5.31
C VAL A 103 -3.27 8.94 3.92
N ALA A 104 -2.38 8.41 3.08
CA ALA A 104 -2.32 8.79 1.67
C ALA A 104 -3.16 7.81 0.85
N THR A 105 -4.11 8.33 0.09
CA THR A 105 -5.00 7.53 -0.77
C THR A 105 -5.12 8.18 -2.15
N PHE A 106 -5.25 7.35 -3.19
CA PHE A 106 -5.42 7.83 -4.56
C PHE A 106 -6.65 8.74 -4.69
N ARG A 107 -6.48 9.93 -5.29
CA ARG A 107 -7.53 10.94 -5.54
C ARG A 107 -8.25 11.52 -4.33
N LYS A 108 -7.96 11.11 -3.11
CA LYS A 108 -8.50 11.75 -1.91
C LYS A 108 -7.46 12.72 -1.33
N GLN A 109 -7.93 13.73 -0.64
CA GLN A 109 -7.03 14.59 0.14
C GLN A 109 -6.40 13.75 1.24
N ASP A 110 -5.09 13.90 1.42
CA ASP A 110 -4.36 13.26 2.50
C ASP A 110 -4.99 13.71 3.83
N ARG A 111 -5.31 12.75 4.69
CA ARG A 111 -5.91 13.02 6.00
C ARG A 111 -4.91 12.70 7.08
N VAL A 112 -4.78 13.62 8.02
CA VAL A 112 -3.96 13.45 9.23
C VAL A 112 -4.90 13.09 10.37
N TYR A 113 -4.59 12.03 11.09
CA TYR A 113 -5.31 11.56 12.27
C TYR A 113 -4.38 11.54 13.48
N GLN A 114 -4.92 11.84 14.63
CA GLN A 114 -4.25 11.57 15.89
C GLN A 114 -4.59 10.15 16.35
N TYR A 115 -3.72 9.53 17.13
CA TYR A 115 -3.98 8.16 17.60
C TYR A 115 -5.23 8.08 18.47
N ARG A 116 -5.53 9.12 19.26
CA ARG A 116 -6.75 9.20 20.08
C ARG A 116 -8.05 9.17 19.28
N ASP A 117 -7.98 9.46 17.97
CA ASP A 117 -9.15 9.45 17.09
C ASP A 117 -9.56 8.02 16.69
N ILE A 118 -8.74 7.01 16.99
CA ILE A 118 -9.05 5.61 16.73
C ILE A 118 -10.04 5.14 17.80
N GLN A 119 -11.22 4.69 17.37
CA GLN A 119 -12.28 4.22 18.26
C GLN A 119 -12.36 2.70 18.34
N GLU A 120 -12.12 2.03 17.22
CA GLU A 120 -12.27 0.58 17.13
C GLU A 120 -11.33 0.02 16.05
N GLN A 121 -10.90 -1.21 16.25
CA GLN A 121 -10.17 -1.99 15.25
C GLN A 121 -10.92 -3.29 14.98
N LYS A 122 -11.19 -3.58 13.71
CA LYS A 122 -11.76 -4.85 13.27
C LYS A 122 -10.77 -5.61 12.40
N LEU A 123 -10.82 -6.93 12.54
CA LEU A 123 -9.98 -7.85 11.80
C LEU A 123 -10.85 -8.77 10.96
N TYR A 124 -10.54 -8.85 9.67
CA TYR A 124 -11.23 -9.73 8.73
C TYR A 124 -10.24 -10.69 8.11
N LEU A 125 -10.51 -11.98 8.28
CA LEU A 125 -9.71 -13.02 7.64
C LEU A 125 -10.13 -13.16 6.18
N VAL A 126 -9.19 -12.99 5.25
CA VAL A 126 -9.45 -13.13 3.81
C VAL A 126 -8.97 -14.49 3.33
N GLN A 127 -9.67 -15.07 2.34
CA GLN A 127 -9.21 -16.28 1.69
C GLN A 127 -7.75 -16.14 1.21
N GLY A 128 -6.88 -17.05 1.67
CA GLY A 128 -5.43 -16.99 1.41
C GLY A 128 -4.58 -16.59 2.61
N GLY A 129 -5.18 -16.44 3.81
CA GLY A 129 -4.46 -16.23 5.08
C GLY A 129 -4.01 -14.78 5.32
N SER A 130 -4.41 -13.83 4.47
CA SER A 130 -4.20 -12.40 4.72
C SER A 130 -5.28 -11.87 5.65
N VAL A 131 -4.91 -10.97 6.56
CA VAL A 131 -5.85 -10.29 7.45
C VAL A 131 -6.00 -8.85 6.96
N ILE A 132 -7.24 -8.40 6.83
CA ILE A 132 -7.58 -6.98 6.65
C ILE A 132 -7.80 -6.40 8.05
N ILE A 133 -7.15 -5.29 8.32
CA ILE A 133 -7.23 -4.55 9.56
C ILE A 133 -7.94 -3.23 9.25
N GLU A 134 -9.09 -3.01 9.84
CA GLU A 134 -9.83 -1.77 9.70
C GLU A 134 -9.77 -0.97 11.00
N LEU A 135 -9.28 0.25 10.89
CA LEU A 135 -9.28 1.22 11.99
C LEU A 135 -10.44 2.19 11.78
N TYR A 136 -11.38 2.20 12.68
CA TYR A 136 -12.51 3.13 12.67
C TYR A 136 -12.17 4.39 13.43
N MET A 137 -12.32 5.53 12.76
CA MET A 137 -11.98 6.84 13.30
C MET A 137 -13.20 7.54 13.88
N ALA A 138 -12.97 8.54 14.74
CA ALA A 138 -14.00 9.35 15.36
C ALA A 138 -14.90 10.10 14.34
N ASP A 139 -14.41 10.33 13.13
CA ASP A 139 -15.18 10.92 12.02
C ASP A 139 -16.00 9.89 11.23
N ASN A 140 -16.17 8.68 11.72
CA ASN A 140 -16.80 7.53 11.07
C ASN A 140 -16.12 7.10 9.76
N THR A 141 -14.88 7.46 9.53
CA THR A 141 -14.11 6.92 8.42
C THR A 141 -13.40 5.63 8.84
N ALA A 142 -13.33 4.66 7.93
CA ALA A 142 -12.56 3.45 8.11
C ALA A 142 -11.25 3.52 7.28
N VAL A 143 -10.14 3.24 7.94
CA VAL A 143 -8.83 3.09 7.31
C VAL A 143 -8.54 1.60 7.21
N SER A 144 -8.58 1.08 5.99
CA SER A 144 -8.36 -0.34 5.71
C SER A 144 -6.89 -0.61 5.38
N LEU A 145 -6.30 -1.54 6.09
CA LEU A 145 -4.91 -1.98 6.00
C LEU A 145 -4.85 -3.47 5.75
N GLN A 146 -3.79 -3.95 5.14
CA GLN A 146 -3.56 -5.38 4.93
C GLN A 146 -2.34 -5.84 5.72
N SER A 147 -2.44 -7.01 6.34
CA SER A 147 -1.32 -7.63 7.08
C SER A 147 -0.07 -7.88 6.22
N SER A 148 -0.24 -7.92 4.89
CA SER A 148 0.86 -8.07 3.93
C SER A 148 1.60 -6.77 3.60
N MET A 149 1.18 -5.63 4.17
CA MET A 149 1.87 -4.34 3.96
C MET A 149 3.17 -4.30 4.74
N ASP A 150 4.22 -3.73 4.12
CA ASP A 150 5.52 -3.57 4.77
C ASP A 150 5.42 -2.52 5.89
N GLY A 151 5.86 -2.87 7.10
CA GLY A 151 5.86 -1.99 8.27
C GLY A 151 4.55 -1.92 9.06
N ILE A 152 3.54 -2.74 8.72
CA ILE A 152 2.21 -2.70 9.35
C ILE A 152 2.25 -2.97 10.86
N TYR A 153 3.00 -3.98 11.30
CA TYR A 153 3.05 -4.35 12.73
C TYR A 153 3.73 -3.28 13.57
N LEU A 154 4.82 -2.67 13.05
CA LEU A 154 5.48 -1.56 13.73
C LEU A 154 4.56 -0.33 13.85
N PHE A 155 3.74 -0.07 12.82
CA PHE A 155 2.72 0.98 12.87
C PHE A 155 1.68 0.68 13.94
N LEU A 156 1.15 -0.54 14.01
CA LEU A 156 0.13 -0.91 14.99
C LEU A 156 0.65 -0.80 16.42
N ASP A 157 1.88 -1.22 16.68
CA ASP A 157 2.52 -1.07 17.99
C ASP A 157 2.68 0.41 18.36
N THR A 158 3.17 1.23 17.42
CA THR A 158 3.33 2.67 17.64
C THR A 158 1.98 3.35 17.84
N ALA A 159 0.98 2.98 17.04
CA ALA A 159 -0.36 3.53 17.12
C ALA A 159 -1.03 3.17 18.45
N PHE A 160 -0.87 1.94 18.92
CA PHE A 160 -1.40 1.53 20.22
C PHE A 160 -0.71 2.28 21.38
N ALA A 161 0.62 2.36 21.36
CA ALA A 161 1.36 3.12 22.37
C ALA A 161 0.97 4.60 22.38
N GLY A 162 0.86 5.22 21.20
CA GLY A 162 0.41 6.60 21.05
C GLY A 162 -1.03 6.82 21.52
N TRP A 163 -1.93 5.87 21.23
CA TRP A 163 -3.32 5.90 21.68
C TRP A 163 -3.41 5.81 23.22
N CYS A 164 -2.69 4.88 23.83
CA CYS A 164 -2.62 4.77 25.29
C CYS A 164 -2.12 6.07 25.92
N LEU A 165 -1.04 6.63 25.38
CA LEU A 165 -0.46 7.89 25.89
C LEU A 165 -1.45 9.05 25.77
N GLN A 166 -2.13 9.20 24.63
CA GLN A 166 -3.05 10.30 24.35
C GLN A 166 -4.40 10.16 25.07
N THR A 167 -4.80 8.93 25.41
CA THR A 167 -6.04 8.66 26.16
C THR A 167 -5.82 8.48 27.67
N GLY A 168 -4.56 8.49 28.13
CA GLY A 168 -4.20 8.29 29.54
C GLY A 168 -4.49 6.88 30.06
N ARG A 169 -4.49 5.86 29.17
CA ARG A 169 -4.71 4.46 29.53
C ARG A 169 -3.39 3.73 29.70
N ASP A 170 -3.36 2.78 30.64
CA ASP A 170 -2.22 1.88 30.81
C ASP A 170 -2.36 0.73 29.79
N PRO A 171 -1.37 0.48 28.92
CA PRO A 171 -1.37 -0.64 27.98
C PRO A 171 -1.65 -1.99 28.65
N GLN A 172 -1.15 -2.21 29.86
CA GLN A 172 -1.32 -3.47 30.61
C GLN A 172 -2.74 -3.67 31.16
N SER A 173 -3.52 -2.61 31.24
CA SER A 173 -4.92 -2.66 31.69
C SER A 173 -5.92 -2.83 30.54
N CYS A 174 -5.45 -2.94 29.30
CA CYS A 174 -6.29 -3.12 28.12
C CYS A 174 -6.49 -4.60 27.83
N ASP A 175 -7.66 -5.17 28.17
CA ASP A 175 -7.99 -6.60 27.96
C ASP A 175 -7.99 -7.02 26.49
N PHE A 176 -8.07 -6.08 25.58
CA PHE A 176 -8.08 -6.30 24.12
C PHE A 176 -6.68 -6.22 23.48
N TYR A 177 -5.63 -5.94 24.24
CA TYR A 177 -4.28 -5.86 23.71
C TYR A 177 -3.62 -7.24 23.66
N ASP A 178 -3.28 -7.68 22.46
CA ASP A 178 -2.47 -8.89 22.26
C ASP A 178 -1.09 -8.53 21.70
N PRO A 179 -0.05 -8.49 22.54
CA PRO A 179 1.30 -8.14 22.11
C PRO A 179 1.91 -9.16 21.13
N SER A 180 1.41 -10.41 21.11
CA SER A 180 1.93 -11.44 20.21
C SER A 180 1.50 -11.21 18.76
N GLN A 181 0.40 -10.50 18.55
CA GLN A 181 -0.17 -10.22 17.25
C GLN A 181 -0.08 -8.73 16.86
N SER A 182 0.41 -7.87 17.75
CA SER A 182 0.38 -6.40 17.58
C SER A 182 -1.01 -5.86 17.25
N LEU A 183 -2.03 -6.42 17.89
CA LEU A 183 -3.44 -6.10 17.66
C LEU A 183 -4.07 -5.56 18.93
N TRP A 184 -4.92 -4.52 18.77
CA TRP A 184 -5.59 -3.88 19.90
C TRP A 184 -6.84 -4.64 20.32
N PHE A 185 -7.59 -5.13 19.32
CA PHE A 185 -8.83 -5.85 19.52
C PHE A 185 -8.70 -7.23 18.90
N PRO A 186 -8.69 -8.29 19.70
CA PRO A 186 -8.52 -9.65 19.19
C PRO A 186 -9.82 -10.22 18.58
N THR A 187 -10.63 -9.36 17.96
CA THR A 187 -11.85 -9.82 17.29
C THR A 187 -11.53 -10.13 15.85
N VAL A 188 -11.51 -11.41 15.51
CA VAL A 188 -11.40 -11.89 14.13
C VAL A 188 -12.81 -12.25 13.69
N GLU A 189 -13.34 -11.52 12.70
CA GLU A 189 -14.57 -11.90 12.02
C GLU A 189 -14.19 -12.70 10.78
N GLU A 190 -14.72 -13.91 10.65
CA GLU A 190 -14.62 -14.69 9.41
C GLU A 190 -15.55 -14.05 8.36
N VAL A 191 -14.99 -13.74 7.20
CA VAL A 191 -15.70 -13.20 6.03
C VAL A 191 -16.01 -14.33 5.06
#